data_846634c458ed97a7ecd21e8bf8bd58a7
#
_entry.id   846634c458ed97a7ecd21e8bf8bd58a7
#
_cell.length_a   1.000
_cell.length_b   1.000
_cell.length_c   1.000
_cell.angle_alpha   90.00
_cell.angle_beta   90.00
_cell.angle_gamma   90.00
#
_symmetry.space_group_name_H-M   'P 1'
#
loop_
_entity.id
_entity.type
_entity.pdbx_description
1 polymer ?
#
loop_
_entity_poly.entity_id
_entity_poly.type
_entity_poly.pdbx_seq_one_letter_code
_entity_poly.pdbx_strand_id
1 'polypeptide(L)'
;MTFSSKWTVLFIAAFSTLSAQAAPSKKMLLEEYFDRPGRFGKQLLTDSNVQLIRKGGPDGSDAIRVAYVGYDEGSKRVVSRFPLSRQVMEATLSFDVRFGEDFQWVKGGKLHGLGPEEPVTGGKDRAPEKWSARLMFDGKGHTKSYLYEQSPDEKYGVGGLSKAPVFKKGVWHKVVMRVKVNTPGKADGTFSVSVDGKEVNKESSVKFRGSDGKDTLISTMLFSTFHGGESSAWAPRDKAGKYTTVYADFDNFTVQEGPSD
;
A
#
# COMPACT_ATOMS: atom_id res chain seq x y z
N MET A 1 13.35 -10.82 -87.54
CA MET A 1 14.00 -11.28 -86.31
C MET A 1 13.88 -10.19 -85.27
N THR A 2 12.93 -10.31 -84.36
CA THR A 2 12.60 -9.30 -83.34
C THR A 2 13.00 -9.86 -82.00
N PHE A 3 14.01 -9.24 -81.36
CA PHE A 3 14.41 -9.58 -79.99
C PHE A 3 13.59 -8.79 -78.99
N SER A 4 12.81 -9.50 -78.18
CA SER A 4 12.05 -8.92 -77.04
C SER A 4 12.92 -9.01 -75.78
N SER A 5 13.29 -7.85 -75.23
CA SER A 5 14.00 -7.73 -73.96
C SER A 5 13.01 -7.65 -72.82
N LYS A 6 12.95 -8.67 -71.95
CA LYS A 6 12.16 -8.68 -70.73
C LYS A 6 13.01 -8.10 -69.59
N TRP A 7 12.59 -6.95 -69.08
CA TRP A 7 13.15 -6.35 -67.84
C TRP A 7 12.42 -6.92 -66.64
N THR A 8 13.15 -7.66 -65.80
CA THR A 8 12.62 -8.15 -64.50
C THR A 8 12.93 -7.06 -63.45
N VAL A 9 11.88 -6.45 -62.94
CA VAL A 9 11.97 -5.50 -61.82
C VAL A 9 11.99 -6.29 -60.53
N LEU A 10 13.11 -6.22 -59.80
CA LEU A 10 13.29 -6.85 -58.49
C LEU A 10 12.76 -5.86 -57.41
N PHE A 11 11.64 -6.14 -56.76
CA PHE A 11 11.14 -5.41 -55.61
C PHE A 11 11.90 -5.89 -54.36
N ILE A 12 12.80 -5.08 -53.83
CA ILE A 12 13.40 -5.30 -52.52
C ILE A 12 12.45 -4.71 -51.46
N ALA A 13 11.71 -5.55 -50.75
CA ALA A 13 10.93 -5.16 -49.61
C ALA A 13 11.88 -4.93 -48.41
N ALA A 14 12.07 -3.68 -48.03
CA ALA A 14 12.79 -3.30 -46.82
C ALA A 14 11.89 -3.58 -45.61
N PHE A 15 12.14 -4.66 -44.90
CA PHE A 15 11.54 -4.89 -43.57
C PHE A 15 12.23 -3.97 -42.55
N SER A 16 11.57 -2.85 -42.21
CA SER A 16 11.94 -2.06 -41.05
C SER A 16 11.53 -2.82 -39.78
N THR A 17 12.48 -3.44 -39.10
CA THR A 17 12.31 -3.99 -37.75
C THR A 17 12.14 -2.82 -36.80
N LEU A 18 10.92 -2.49 -36.40
CA LEU A 18 10.67 -1.67 -35.22
C LEU A 18 11.21 -2.43 -34.01
N SER A 19 12.38 -2.06 -33.51
CA SER A 19 12.83 -2.49 -32.20
C SER A 19 11.89 -1.89 -31.15
N ALA A 20 11.02 -2.71 -30.60
CA ALA A 20 10.25 -2.37 -29.42
C ALA A 20 11.25 -2.06 -28.29
N GLN A 21 11.41 -0.79 -27.97
CA GLN A 21 12.22 -0.35 -26.85
C GLN A 21 11.54 -0.88 -25.59
N ALA A 22 12.16 -1.85 -24.93
CA ALA A 22 11.66 -2.40 -23.66
C ALA A 22 11.46 -1.23 -22.69
N ALA A 23 10.26 -1.11 -22.13
CA ALA A 23 10.00 -0.13 -21.08
C ALA A 23 11.04 -0.31 -19.97
N PRO A 24 11.59 0.78 -19.39
CA PRO A 24 12.60 0.66 -18.34
C PRO A 24 12.05 -0.21 -17.22
N SER A 25 12.76 -1.27 -16.87
CA SER A 25 12.36 -2.18 -15.80
C SER A 25 12.15 -1.36 -14.54
N LYS A 26 10.94 -1.36 -13.98
CA LYS A 26 10.65 -0.71 -12.70
C LYS A 26 11.59 -1.26 -11.66
N LYS A 27 12.29 -0.38 -10.94
CA LYS A 27 13.21 -0.80 -9.90
C LYS A 27 12.39 -1.23 -8.69
N MET A 28 12.30 -2.53 -8.45
CA MET A 28 11.73 -3.09 -7.23
C MET A 28 12.52 -2.58 -6.02
N LEU A 29 11.82 -2.04 -5.03
CA LEU A 29 12.39 -1.50 -3.79
C LEU A 29 12.21 -2.46 -2.62
N LEU A 30 11.15 -3.26 -2.64
CA LEU A 30 10.82 -4.29 -1.66
C LEU A 30 9.81 -5.27 -2.28
N GLU A 31 9.94 -6.56 -1.96
CA GLU A 31 8.95 -7.59 -2.28
C GLU A 31 8.87 -8.65 -1.17
N GLU A 32 7.67 -9.21 -0.97
CA GLU A 32 7.40 -10.34 -0.06
C GLU A 32 6.13 -11.08 -0.51
N TYR A 33 6.25 -12.39 -0.74
CA TYR A 33 5.18 -13.26 -1.24
C TYR A 33 4.83 -14.43 -0.30
N PHE A 34 5.50 -14.55 0.83
CA PHE A 34 5.34 -15.56 1.90
C PHE A 34 5.51 -17.04 1.52
N ASP A 35 5.58 -17.43 0.26
CA ASP A 35 5.90 -18.82 -0.15
C ASP A 35 7.28 -19.26 0.37
N ARG A 36 8.21 -18.31 0.39
CA ARG A 36 9.54 -18.41 1.00
C ARG A 36 9.86 -17.11 1.72
N PRO A 37 9.37 -16.95 2.97
CA PRO A 37 9.49 -15.68 3.66
C PRO A 37 10.89 -15.11 3.67
N GLY A 38 11.06 -13.92 3.11
CA GLY A 38 12.26 -13.12 3.12
C GLY A 38 12.50 -12.48 4.50
N ARG A 39 13.34 -11.45 4.56
CA ARG A 39 13.59 -10.71 5.81
C ARG A 39 12.30 -10.09 6.37
N PHE A 40 11.48 -9.51 5.51
CA PHE A 40 10.21 -8.90 5.86
C PHE A 40 9.26 -9.95 6.48
N GLY A 41 8.97 -11.04 5.77
CA GLY A 41 8.07 -12.09 6.25
C GLY A 41 8.56 -12.74 7.54
N LYS A 42 9.85 -13.06 7.64
CA LYS A 42 10.44 -13.61 8.87
C LYS A 42 10.27 -12.69 10.07
N GLN A 43 10.46 -11.37 9.90
CA GLN A 43 10.26 -10.41 10.96
C GLN A 43 8.79 -10.35 11.40
N LEU A 44 7.82 -10.34 10.47
CA LEU A 44 6.41 -10.35 10.81
C LEU A 44 6.00 -11.61 11.55
N LEU A 45 6.51 -12.77 11.15
CA LEU A 45 6.21 -14.06 11.78
C LEU A 45 6.78 -14.20 13.21
N THR A 46 7.54 -13.24 13.71
CA THR A 46 7.92 -13.18 15.15
C THR A 46 6.82 -12.58 16.03
N ASP A 47 5.84 -11.88 15.47
CA ASP A 47 4.70 -11.35 16.22
C ASP A 47 3.70 -12.47 16.50
N SER A 48 3.30 -12.66 17.74
CA SER A 48 2.37 -13.71 18.18
C SER A 48 0.96 -13.58 17.56
N ASN A 49 0.62 -12.42 17.01
CA ASN A 49 -0.65 -12.19 16.32
C ASN A 49 -0.54 -12.44 14.79
N VAL A 50 0.61 -12.91 14.31
CA VAL A 50 0.85 -13.20 12.88
C VAL A 50 1.17 -14.67 12.70
N GLN A 51 0.48 -15.33 11.78
CA GLN A 51 0.74 -16.72 11.43
C GLN A 51 0.81 -16.91 9.91
N LEU A 52 1.67 -17.81 9.46
CA LEU A 52 1.72 -18.25 8.08
C LEU A 52 0.53 -19.18 7.80
N ILE A 53 -0.20 -18.92 6.73
CA ILE A 53 -1.27 -19.80 6.23
C ILE A 53 -0.86 -20.38 4.89
N ARG A 54 -0.68 -21.71 4.86
CA ARG A 54 -0.30 -22.43 3.64
C ARG A 54 -1.45 -22.45 2.66
N LYS A 55 -1.17 -22.17 1.38
CA LYS A 55 -2.16 -22.13 0.29
C LYS A 55 -3.36 -21.24 0.61
N GLY A 56 -3.16 -20.22 1.44
CA GLY A 56 -4.20 -19.29 1.88
C GLY A 56 -4.28 -18.01 1.06
N GLY A 57 -3.32 -17.75 0.18
CA GLY A 57 -3.22 -16.58 -0.69
C GLY A 57 -4.21 -16.59 -1.86
N PRO A 58 -4.28 -15.51 -2.65
CA PRO A 58 -5.28 -15.34 -3.70
C PRO A 58 -5.21 -16.41 -4.80
N ASP A 59 -4.01 -16.87 -5.17
CA ASP A 59 -3.79 -17.86 -6.22
C ASP A 59 -3.32 -19.21 -5.67
N GLY A 60 -3.64 -19.52 -4.39
CA GLY A 60 -3.17 -20.70 -3.70
C GLY A 60 -1.71 -20.62 -3.24
N SER A 61 -1.12 -19.41 -3.26
CA SER A 61 0.14 -19.07 -2.61
C SER A 61 0.02 -19.16 -1.09
N ASP A 62 1.15 -19.11 -0.40
CA ASP A 62 1.14 -18.92 1.05
C ASP A 62 0.87 -17.44 1.38
N ALA A 63 0.22 -17.18 2.50
CA ALA A 63 -0.11 -15.85 2.96
C ALA A 63 0.10 -15.72 4.46
N ILE A 64 0.01 -14.53 5.02
CA ILE A 64 -0.06 -14.34 6.47
C ILE A 64 -1.47 -14.01 6.91
N ARG A 65 -1.85 -14.54 8.06
CA ARG A 65 -3.07 -14.17 8.80
C ARG A 65 -2.69 -13.34 10.00
N VAL A 66 -3.35 -12.21 10.17
CA VAL A 66 -3.18 -11.32 11.31
C VAL A 66 -4.42 -11.38 12.20
N ALA A 67 -4.21 -11.65 13.49
CA ALA A 67 -5.24 -11.64 14.51
C ALA A 67 -5.44 -10.21 15.03
N TYR A 68 -6.65 -9.69 14.92
CA TYR A 68 -7.10 -8.44 15.52
C TYR A 68 -7.74 -8.76 16.88
N VAL A 69 -6.89 -8.98 17.87
CA VAL A 69 -7.31 -9.35 19.24
C VAL A 69 -7.88 -8.12 19.94
N GLY A 70 -9.18 -8.10 20.21
CA GLY A 70 -9.88 -7.00 20.84
C GLY A 70 -9.42 -6.71 22.27
N TYR A 71 -9.31 -5.44 22.62
CA TYR A 71 -9.06 -4.94 23.97
C TYR A 71 -9.55 -3.50 24.12
N ASP A 72 -9.29 -2.83 25.23
CA ASP A 72 -9.83 -1.51 25.62
C ASP A 72 -9.41 -0.34 24.74
N GLU A 73 -8.43 -0.50 23.85
CA GLU A 73 -8.03 0.51 22.88
C GLU A 73 -8.15 0.05 21.40
N GLY A 74 -9.11 -0.84 21.11
CA GLY A 74 -9.32 -1.38 19.76
C GLY A 74 -8.85 -2.82 19.60
N SER A 75 -7.84 -3.09 18.78
CA SER A 75 -7.20 -4.41 18.72
C SER A 75 -5.68 -4.31 18.90
N LYS A 76 -5.06 -5.44 19.30
CA LYS A 76 -3.60 -5.52 19.38
C LYS A 76 -2.99 -5.06 18.07
N ARG A 77 -1.95 -4.24 18.17
CA ARG A 77 -1.33 -3.56 17.02
C ARG A 77 -0.23 -4.42 16.44
N VAL A 78 -0.38 -4.85 15.19
CA VAL A 78 0.73 -5.42 14.42
C VAL A 78 1.34 -4.32 13.57
N VAL A 79 2.51 -3.86 13.96
CA VAL A 79 3.22 -2.75 13.30
C VAL A 79 4.70 -3.06 13.17
N SER A 80 5.22 -2.83 11.97
CA SER A 80 6.64 -2.97 11.64
C SER A 80 7.06 -1.96 10.59
N ARG A 81 8.36 -1.65 10.54
CA ARG A 81 8.95 -0.77 9.53
C ARG A 81 9.95 -1.57 8.73
N PHE A 82 9.86 -1.46 7.41
CA PHE A 82 10.75 -2.16 6.50
C PHE A 82 11.46 -1.14 5.60
N PRO A 83 12.80 -1.01 5.74
CA PRO A 83 13.55 -0.11 4.88
C PRO A 83 13.48 -0.58 3.43
N LEU A 84 13.28 0.35 2.52
CA LEU A 84 13.37 0.13 1.09
C LEU A 84 14.85 0.05 0.67
N SER A 85 15.13 -0.58 -0.46
CA SER A 85 16.51 -0.72 -0.98
C SER A 85 17.19 0.62 -1.29
N ARG A 86 16.41 1.67 -1.51
CA ARG A 86 16.86 3.07 -1.69
C ARG A 86 15.73 4.07 -1.45
N GLN A 87 16.09 5.32 -1.29
CA GLN A 87 15.18 6.46 -1.14
C GLN A 87 14.72 6.95 -2.51
N VAL A 88 13.42 7.30 -2.64
CA VAL A 88 12.82 7.76 -3.90
C VAL A 88 11.83 8.90 -3.68
N MET A 89 11.59 9.71 -4.72
CA MET A 89 10.59 10.78 -4.73
C MET A 89 9.17 10.24 -4.90
N GLU A 90 9.05 9.08 -5.52
CA GLU A 90 7.77 8.48 -5.87
C GLU A 90 7.85 6.97 -5.79
N ALA A 91 6.85 6.36 -5.14
CA ALA A 91 6.74 4.91 -5.02
C ALA A 91 5.29 4.44 -5.08
N THR A 92 5.12 3.21 -5.53
CA THR A 92 3.86 2.48 -5.50
C THR A 92 4.00 1.26 -4.61
N LEU A 93 3.20 1.21 -3.54
CA LEU A 93 3.00 0.04 -2.69
C LEU A 93 1.79 -0.75 -3.20
N SER A 94 1.97 -2.05 -3.43
CA SER A 94 0.87 -2.97 -3.73
C SER A 94 0.85 -4.10 -2.70
N PHE A 95 -0.35 -4.57 -2.36
CA PHE A 95 -0.57 -5.75 -1.51
C PHE A 95 -1.97 -6.30 -1.74
N ASP A 96 -2.15 -7.58 -1.43
CA ASP A 96 -3.46 -8.21 -1.39
C ASP A 96 -3.94 -8.32 0.05
N VAL A 97 -5.25 -8.13 0.28
CA VAL A 97 -5.90 -8.22 1.59
C VAL A 97 -7.23 -8.96 1.49
N ARG A 98 -7.49 -9.86 2.45
CA ARG A 98 -8.80 -10.48 2.65
C ARG A 98 -9.20 -10.32 4.10
N PHE A 99 -10.28 -9.60 4.36
CA PHE A 99 -10.90 -9.57 5.68
C PHE A 99 -11.76 -10.83 5.88
N GLY A 100 -11.61 -11.51 6.99
CA GLY A 100 -12.34 -12.74 7.28
C GLY A 100 -13.86 -12.57 7.22
N GLU A 101 -14.61 -13.65 7.03
CA GLU A 101 -16.09 -13.63 6.98
C GLU A 101 -16.70 -12.97 8.23
N ASP A 102 -16.12 -13.25 9.41
CA ASP A 102 -16.55 -12.70 10.69
C ASP A 102 -15.90 -11.36 11.03
N PHE A 103 -15.15 -10.76 10.10
CA PHE A 103 -14.46 -9.50 10.39
C PHE A 103 -15.45 -8.42 10.78
N GLN A 104 -15.14 -7.70 11.85
CA GLN A 104 -15.95 -6.58 12.33
C GLN A 104 -15.22 -5.28 12.00
N TRP A 105 -15.83 -4.45 11.16
CA TRP A 105 -15.25 -3.14 10.80
C TRP A 105 -15.15 -2.21 12.01
N VAL A 106 -16.05 -2.34 12.97
CA VAL A 106 -16.21 -1.51 14.18
C VAL A 106 -16.26 -0.02 13.79
N LYS A 107 -15.33 0.80 14.29
CA LYS A 107 -15.16 2.20 13.86
C LYS A 107 -14.07 2.38 12.80
N GLY A 108 -13.39 1.30 12.44
CA GLY A 108 -12.33 1.30 11.46
C GLY A 108 -10.96 0.90 12.00
N GLY A 109 -9.96 0.93 11.14
CA GLY A 109 -8.62 0.51 11.49
C GLY A 109 -7.57 0.98 10.50
N LYS A 110 -6.32 0.70 10.85
CA LYS A 110 -5.15 1.06 10.05
C LYS A 110 -4.81 -0.05 9.07
N LEU A 111 -4.31 0.36 7.90
CA LEU A 111 -3.62 -0.48 6.95
C LEU A 111 -2.23 0.10 6.65
N HIS A 112 -1.55 -0.48 5.70
CA HIS A 112 -0.16 -0.22 5.37
C HIS A 112 0.06 1.15 4.74
N GLY A 113 1.33 1.50 4.55
CA GLY A 113 1.69 2.77 3.92
C GLY A 113 3.17 2.93 3.66
N LEU A 114 3.53 4.15 3.28
CA LEU A 114 4.88 4.59 2.98
C LEU A 114 5.26 5.81 3.83
N GLY A 115 6.54 6.00 4.05
CA GLY A 115 7.07 7.15 4.77
C GLY A 115 8.57 7.34 4.56
N PRO A 116 9.14 8.39 5.16
CA PRO A 116 10.57 8.58 5.26
C PRO A 116 11.20 7.60 6.26
N GLU A 117 12.47 7.76 6.54
CA GLU A 117 13.19 6.93 7.51
C GLU A 117 12.57 7.01 8.92
N GLU A 118 12.18 8.21 9.34
CA GLU A 118 11.47 8.45 10.60
C GLU A 118 10.04 8.95 10.39
N PRO A 119 9.10 8.06 10.04
CA PRO A 119 7.72 8.48 9.78
C PRO A 119 6.99 8.88 11.06
N VAL A 120 6.22 9.97 10.99
CA VAL A 120 5.33 10.37 12.08
C VAL A 120 4.01 9.62 12.02
N THR A 121 3.55 9.15 13.18
CA THR A 121 2.28 8.42 13.35
C THR A 121 1.74 8.61 14.78
N GLY A 122 0.46 8.29 15.01
CA GLY A 122 -0.12 8.20 16.36
C GLY A 122 -0.27 9.54 17.08
N GLY A 123 -0.42 10.65 16.35
CA GLY A 123 -0.59 11.98 16.93
C GLY A 123 0.70 12.56 17.55
N LYS A 124 1.85 12.01 17.17
CA LYS A 124 3.16 12.57 17.55
C LYS A 124 3.44 13.89 16.82
N ASP A 125 4.34 14.68 17.36
CA ASP A 125 4.73 15.96 16.80
C ASP A 125 5.25 15.83 15.38
N ARG A 126 4.84 16.75 14.54
CA ARG A 126 5.28 16.87 13.15
C ARG A 126 6.60 17.62 13.08
N ALA A 127 7.40 17.30 12.09
CA ALA A 127 8.63 18.00 11.76
C ALA A 127 8.78 18.05 10.24
N PRO A 128 9.57 18.97 9.67
CA PRO A 128 9.71 19.11 8.22
C PRO A 128 10.11 17.83 7.49
N GLU A 129 10.87 16.96 8.16
CA GLU A 129 11.31 15.66 7.64
C GLU A 129 10.35 14.50 7.98
N LYS A 130 9.35 14.72 8.87
CA LYS A 130 8.48 13.65 9.40
C LYS A 130 7.10 13.69 8.80
N TRP A 131 6.79 12.69 8.03
CA TRP A 131 5.47 12.50 7.42
C TRP A 131 5.13 11.01 7.32
N SER A 132 3.89 10.66 6.98
CA SER A 132 3.51 9.32 6.56
C SER A 132 2.28 9.35 5.68
N ALA A 133 2.22 8.45 4.71
CA ALA A 133 1.07 8.21 3.87
C ALA A 133 0.59 6.78 4.10
N ARG A 134 -0.58 6.61 4.71
CA ARG A 134 -1.17 5.31 5.03
C ARG A 134 -2.61 5.21 4.57
N LEU A 135 -3.10 4.00 4.51
CA LEU A 135 -4.49 3.68 4.28
C LEU A 135 -5.17 3.32 5.62
N MET A 136 -6.46 3.56 5.71
CA MET A 136 -7.36 3.04 6.74
C MET A 136 -8.57 2.38 6.08
N PHE A 137 -9.25 1.53 6.82
CA PHE A 137 -10.65 1.18 6.58
C PHE A 137 -11.54 1.85 7.63
N ASP A 138 -12.79 2.16 7.29
CA ASP A 138 -13.79 2.69 8.21
C ASP A 138 -14.77 1.60 8.71
N GLY A 139 -15.74 2.00 9.51
CA GLY A 139 -16.78 1.11 10.09
C GLY A 139 -17.73 0.47 9.07
N LYS A 140 -17.59 0.75 7.78
CA LYS A 140 -18.43 0.21 6.70
C LYS A 140 -17.63 -0.44 5.58
N GLY A 141 -16.28 -0.52 5.72
CA GLY A 141 -15.41 -1.06 4.69
C GLY A 141 -15.05 -0.07 3.57
N HIS A 142 -15.22 1.24 3.80
CA HIS A 142 -14.60 2.24 2.93
C HIS A 142 -13.10 2.27 3.14
N THR A 143 -12.37 2.70 2.12
CA THR A 143 -10.98 3.15 2.28
C THR A 143 -10.94 4.60 2.70
N LYS A 144 -9.96 4.97 3.53
CA LYS A 144 -9.69 6.35 3.95
C LYS A 144 -8.20 6.65 3.77
N SER A 145 -7.90 7.73 3.06
CA SER A 145 -6.55 8.31 3.05
C SER A 145 -6.19 8.76 4.47
N TYR A 146 -4.96 8.48 4.91
CA TYR A 146 -4.53 8.84 6.27
C TYR A 146 -3.10 9.39 6.24
N LEU A 147 -3.03 10.70 5.98
CA LEU A 147 -1.80 11.40 5.67
C LEU A 147 -1.37 12.28 6.84
N TYR A 148 -0.19 12.04 7.37
CA TYR A 148 0.53 12.99 8.20
C TYR A 148 1.38 13.84 7.27
N GLU A 149 0.93 15.03 7.01
CA GLU A 149 1.56 16.00 6.11
C GLU A 149 1.87 17.31 6.87
N GLN A 150 2.38 18.33 6.25
CA GLN A 150 2.88 19.55 6.92
C GLN A 150 1.80 20.51 7.43
N SER A 151 0.51 20.13 7.44
CA SER A 151 -0.55 20.95 8.02
C SER A 151 -0.44 20.98 9.56
N PRO A 152 -0.21 22.13 10.16
CA PRO A 152 0.11 22.22 11.60
C PRO A 152 -1.08 21.98 12.53
N ASP A 153 -2.30 22.18 12.05
CA ASP A 153 -3.50 22.27 12.90
C ASP A 153 -4.15 20.93 13.23
N GLU A 154 -3.67 19.83 12.61
CA GLU A 154 -4.27 18.51 12.78
C GLU A 154 -3.36 17.58 13.62
N LYS A 155 -3.85 17.19 14.81
CA LYS A 155 -3.15 16.20 15.66
C LYS A 155 -2.97 14.86 14.98
N TYR A 156 -3.97 14.42 14.21
CA TYR A 156 -3.96 13.13 13.51
C TYR A 156 -3.84 13.29 12.00
N GLY A 157 -3.67 12.18 11.29
CA GLY A 157 -3.62 12.19 9.83
C GLY A 157 -4.95 12.60 9.21
N VAL A 158 -4.87 13.31 8.09
CA VAL A 158 -5.99 13.82 7.29
C VAL A 158 -6.21 13.00 6.02
N GLY A 159 -7.32 13.21 5.33
CA GLY A 159 -7.64 12.64 4.03
C GLY A 159 -9.08 12.14 3.91
N GLY A 160 -9.50 11.91 2.67
CA GLY A 160 -10.87 11.59 2.30
C GLY A 160 -11.23 10.10 2.43
N LEU A 161 -12.54 9.84 2.52
CA LEU A 161 -13.14 8.50 2.39
C LEU A 161 -13.43 8.20 0.91
N SER A 162 -13.38 6.92 0.54
CA SER A 162 -13.94 6.47 -0.75
C SER A 162 -15.45 6.74 -0.81
N LYS A 163 -15.96 6.98 -2.02
CA LYS A 163 -17.38 7.32 -2.24
C LYS A 163 -18.35 6.20 -1.82
N ALA A 164 -17.90 4.97 -1.82
CA ALA A 164 -18.69 3.79 -1.45
C ALA A 164 -17.79 2.80 -0.68
N PRO A 165 -18.39 1.84 0.06
CA PRO A 165 -17.67 0.71 0.61
C PRO A 165 -16.88 -0.02 -0.49
N VAL A 166 -15.64 -0.37 -0.20
CA VAL A 166 -14.70 -0.96 -1.15
C VAL A 166 -14.41 -2.41 -0.77
N PHE A 167 -14.08 -2.63 0.51
CA PHE A 167 -13.72 -3.94 1.01
C PHE A 167 -14.94 -4.80 1.29
N LYS A 168 -14.91 -6.05 0.83
CA LYS A 168 -15.89 -7.09 1.14
C LYS A 168 -15.23 -8.16 2.01
N LYS A 169 -15.98 -8.71 2.96
CA LYS A 169 -15.50 -9.83 3.80
C LYS A 169 -15.38 -11.11 2.96
N GLY A 170 -14.43 -11.96 3.29
CA GLY A 170 -14.18 -13.22 2.61
C GLY A 170 -13.55 -13.11 1.22
N VAL A 171 -13.40 -11.90 0.68
CA VAL A 171 -12.91 -11.66 -0.69
C VAL A 171 -11.50 -11.10 -0.65
N TRP A 172 -10.60 -11.61 -1.49
CA TRP A 172 -9.31 -11.01 -1.75
C TRP A 172 -9.47 -9.73 -2.57
N HIS A 173 -8.80 -8.67 -2.13
CA HIS A 173 -8.74 -7.37 -2.79
C HIS A 173 -7.30 -6.99 -3.03
N LYS A 174 -6.98 -6.57 -4.26
CA LYS A 174 -5.69 -5.99 -4.60
C LYS A 174 -5.71 -4.48 -4.34
N VAL A 175 -4.86 -4.03 -3.42
CA VAL A 175 -4.69 -2.61 -3.09
C VAL A 175 -3.42 -2.11 -3.75
N VAL A 176 -3.52 -0.98 -4.45
CA VAL A 176 -2.39 -0.28 -5.06
C VAL A 176 -2.40 1.16 -4.58
N MET A 177 -1.36 1.57 -3.85
CA MET A 177 -1.22 2.90 -3.27
C MET A 177 0.01 3.60 -3.86
N ARG A 178 -0.18 4.74 -4.50
CA ARG A 178 0.89 5.56 -5.07
C ARG A 178 1.09 6.80 -4.23
N VAL A 179 2.34 7.11 -3.93
CA VAL A 179 2.76 8.31 -3.20
C VAL A 179 3.85 9.01 -4.02
N LYS A 180 3.65 10.29 -4.29
CA LYS A 180 4.67 11.18 -4.80
C LYS A 180 4.86 12.32 -3.79
N VAL A 181 6.06 12.46 -3.23
CA VAL A 181 6.33 13.55 -2.31
C VAL A 181 6.45 14.87 -3.05
N ASN A 182 6.12 15.95 -2.36
CA ASN A 182 6.14 17.30 -2.92
C ASN A 182 7.56 17.83 -3.13
N THR A 183 7.69 18.83 -4.02
CA THR A 183 8.83 19.72 -4.06
C THR A 183 8.81 20.61 -2.80
N PRO A 184 9.92 20.75 -2.05
CA PRO A 184 9.95 21.59 -0.86
C PRO A 184 9.38 22.99 -1.11
N GLY A 185 8.53 23.45 -0.20
CA GLY A 185 7.83 24.74 -0.31
C GLY A 185 6.62 24.74 -1.24
N LYS A 186 6.37 23.67 -2.03
CA LYS A 186 5.21 23.55 -2.91
C LYS A 186 4.21 22.51 -2.40
N ALA A 187 2.94 22.69 -2.75
CA ALA A 187 1.88 21.72 -2.52
C ALA A 187 1.63 20.92 -3.81
N ASP A 188 2.62 20.15 -4.28
CA ASP A 188 2.58 19.39 -5.52
C ASP A 188 2.75 17.87 -5.31
N GLY A 189 2.72 17.44 -4.06
CA GLY A 189 2.66 16.02 -3.71
C GLY A 189 1.30 15.40 -4.01
N THR A 190 1.28 14.10 -4.25
CA THR A 190 0.05 13.35 -4.57
C THR A 190 -0.01 12.03 -3.83
N PHE A 191 -1.23 11.61 -3.54
CA PHE A 191 -1.56 10.30 -3.00
C PHE A 191 -2.75 9.73 -3.75
N SER A 192 -2.68 8.48 -4.17
CA SER A 192 -3.85 7.79 -4.73
C SER A 192 -3.89 6.34 -4.30
N VAL A 193 -5.10 5.78 -4.26
CA VAL A 193 -5.35 4.37 -3.96
C VAL A 193 -6.32 3.82 -5.00
N SER A 194 -5.95 2.67 -5.56
CA SER A 194 -6.86 1.84 -6.34
C SER A 194 -7.07 0.51 -5.61
N VAL A 195 -8.29 0.00 -5.67
CA VAL A 195 -8.65 -1.34 -5.20
C VAL A 195 -9.29 -2.09 -6.38
N ASP A 196 -8.78 -3.27 -6.65
CA ASP A 196 -9.21 -4.11 -7.78
C ASP A 196 -9.22 -3.35 -9.12
N GLY A 197 -8.17 -2.54 -9.33
CA GLY A 197 -7.99 -1.73 -10.54
C GLY A 197 -8.80 -0.44 -10.62
N LYS A 198 -9.67 -0.15 -9.64
CA LYS A 198 -10.49 1.07 -9.62
C LYS A 198 -9.91 2.09 -8.63
N GLU A 199 -9.64 3.32 -9.10
CA GLU A 199 -9.24 4.44 -8.22
C GLU A 199 -10.39 4.76 -7.24
N VAL A 200 -10.10 4.74 -5.94
CA VAL A 200 -11.07 4.92 -4.85
C VAL A 200 -10.77 6.11 -3.97
N ASN A 201 -9.50 6.50 -3.83
CA ASN A 201 -9.05 7.71 -3.14
C ASN A 201 -8.03 8.44 -3.99
N LYS A 202 -8.06 9.76 -3.93
CA LYS A 202 -7.08 10.64 -4.57
C LYS A 202 -6.97 11.94 -3.79
N GLU A 203 -5.74 12.26 -3.38
CA GLU A 203 -5.40 13.54 -2.76
C GLU A 203 -4.34 14.22 -3.65
N SER A 204 -4.58 15.46 -3.96
CA SER A 204 -3.65 16.34 -4.70
C SER A 204 -3.27 17.52 -3.80
N SER A 205 -2.24 18.22 -4.19
CA SER A 205 -1.75 19.40 -3.46
C SER A 205 -1.28 19.09 -2.04
N VAL A 206 -0.73 17.88 -1.81
CA VAL A 206 -0.25 17.45 -0.51
C VAL A 206 1.15 18.00 -0.25
N LYS A 207 1.40 18.49 0.96
CA LYS A 207 2.73 18.88 1.45
C LYS A 207 3.27 17.83 2.42
N PHE A 208 3.78 16.72 1.92
CA PHE A 208 4.32 15.66 2.78
C PHE A 208 5.54 16.14 3.58
N ARG A 209 6.48 16.80 2.91
CA ARG A 209 7.77 17.24 3.47
C ARG A 209 7.94 18.76 3.43
N GLY A 210 8.55 19.30 4.48
CA GLY A 210 8.83 20.73 4.62
C GLY A 210 10.28 21.10 4.29
N SER A 211 11.18 20.12 4.12
CA SER A 211 12.61 20.33 3.83
C SER A 211 13.07 19.50 2.63
N ASP A 212 14.29 19.76 2.13
CA ASP A 212 14.87 19.14 0.93
C ASP A 212 15.90 18.03 1.27
N GLY A 213 15.93 17.58 2.51
CA GLY A 213 16.83 16.49 2.93
C GLY A 213 16.46 15.15 2.25
N LYS A 214 17.47 14.31 2.02
CA LYS A 214 17.25 12.93 1.55
C LYS A 214 16.45 12.11 2.56
N ASP A 215 16.58 12.38 3.83
CA ASP A 215 15.84 11.83 4.96
C ASP A 215 14.32 12.07 4.89
N THR A 216 13.88 13.03 4.04
CA THR A 216 12.47 13.32 3.76
C THR A 216 11.86 12.48 2.64
N LEU A 217 12.68 11.74 1.90
CA LEU A 217 12.23 10.92 0.77
C LEU A 217 11.55 9.63 1.24
N ILE A 218 10.79 8.99 0.36
CA ILE A 218 10.19 7.68 0.62
C ILE A 218 11.32 6.66 0.77
N SER A 219 11.44 6.06 1.95
CA SER A 219 12.49 5.09 2.28
C SER A 219 12.01 3.92 3.13
N THR A 220 10.75 3.96 3.58
CA THR A 220 10.20 2.97 4.50
C THR A 220 8.80 2.53 4.09
N MET A 221 8.59 1.22 4.03
CA MET A 221 7.27 0.60 3.99
C MET A 221 6.79 0.40 5.44
N LEU A 222 5.59 0.92 5.73
CA LEU A 222 4.94 0.84 7.02
C LEU A 222 3.93 -0.31 7.02
N PHE A 223 4.31 -1.46 7.55
CA PHE A 223 3.33 -2.48 7.87
C PHE A 223 2.56 -2.03 9.11
N SER A 224 1.26 -1.88 9.01
CA SER A 224 0.42 -1.39 10.10
C SER A 224 -0.97 -1.95 9.90
N THR A 225 -1.44 -2.79 10.80
CA THR A 225 -2.77 -3.37 10.70
C THR A 225 -3.36 -3.65 12.09
N PHE A 226 -4.48 -2.98 12.40
CA PHE A 226 -5.20 -3.09 13.67
C PHE A 226 -6.47 -2.23 13.64
N HIS A 227 -7.47 -2.56 14.46
CA HIS A 227 -8.53 -1.61 14.79
C HIS A 227 -7.92 -0.49 15.61
N GLY A 228 -8.08 0.74 15.13
CA GLY A 228 -7.37 1.89 15.68
C GLY A 228 -8.27 2.89 16.35
N GLY A 229 -7.91 3.30 17.53
CA GLY A 229 -8.57 4.29 18.35
C GLY A 229 -8.00 4.29 19.76
N GLU A 230 -8.60 5.08 20.64
CA GLU A 230 -8.18 5.27 22.03
C GLU A 230 -9.30 4.82 23.00
N SER A 231 -10.19 3.92 22.57
CA SER A 231 -11.28 3.43 23.43
C SER A 231 -11.79 2.06 22.99
N SER A 232 -12.44 1.38 23.89
CA SER A 232 -13.06 0.07 23.70
C SER A 232 -14.15 0.04 22.61
N ALA A 233 -14.65 1.18 22.19
CA ALA A 233 -15.60 1.29 21.08
C ALA A 233 -14.99 0.94 19.70
N TRP A 234 -13.69 0.81 19.61
CA TRP A 234 -12.96 0.36 18.43
C TRP A 234 -12.68 -1.15 18.44
N ALA A 235 -12.99 -1.85 19.54
CA ALA A 235 -12.65 -3.26 19.69
C ALA A 235 -13.75 -4.18 19.12
N PRO A 236 -13.38 -5.28 18.44
CA PRO A 236 -14.33 -6.30 18.06
C PRO A 236 -14.89 -7.02 19.28
N ARG A 237 -16.18 -7.37 19.23
CA ARG A 237 -16.89 -8.01 20.35
C ARG A 237 -17.73 -9.18 19.88
N ASP A 238 -17.86 -10.19 20.72
CA ASP A 238 -18.77 -11.31 20.53
C ASP A 238 -20.23 -10.91 20.81
N LYS A 239 -21.16 -11.84 20.63
CA LYS A 239 -22.59 -11.62 20.87
C LYS A 239 -22.92 -11.31 22.34
N ALA A 240 -22.03 -11.69 23.27
CA ALA A 240 -22.17 -11.39 24.70
C ALA A 240 -21.51 -10.05 25.08
N GLY A 241 -20.98 -9.29 24.12
CA GLY A 241 -20.32 -8.02 24.33
C GLY A 241 -18.88 -8.12 24.85
N LYS A 242 -18.31 -9.32 24.95
CA LYS A 242 -16.91 -9.53 25.34
C LYS A 242 -15.97 -9.28 24.17
N TYR A 243 -14.75 -8.85 24.46
CA TYR A 243 -13.72 -8.73 23.43
C TYR A 243 -13.51 -10.06 22.70
N THR A 244 -13.43 -10.00 21.39
CA THR A 244 -13.19 -11.16 20.53
C THR A 244 -12.02 -10.92 19.60
N THR A 245 -11.63 -11.93 18.84
CA THR A 245 -10.59 -11.85 17.82
C THR A 245 -11.22 -12.04 16.45
N VAL A 246 -10.87 -11.17 15.53
CA VAL A 246 -11.20 -11.29 14.11
C VAL A 246 -9.91 -11.27 13.29
N TYR A 247 -9.98 -11.66 12.01
CA TYR A 247 -8.77 -11.91 11.21
C TYR A 247 -8.80 -11.18 9.88
N ALA A 248 -7.63 -10.76 9.43
CA ALA A 248 -7.39 -10.39 8.05
C ALA A 248 -6.14 -11.10 7.53
N ASP A 249 -6.19 -11.49 6.26
CA ASP A 249 -5.10 -12.17 5.57
C ASP A 249 -4.42 -11.19 4.60
N PHE A 250 -3.11 -11.32 4.41
CA PHE A 250 -2.32 -10.44 3.55
C PHE A 250 -1.31 -11.25 2.74
N ASP A 251 -1.06 -10.79 1.49
CA ASP A 251 -0.09 -11.39 0.59
C ASP A 251 0.43 -10.38 -0.45
N ASN A 252 1.38 -10.79 -1.29
CA ASN A 252 1.85 -10.10 -2.49
C ASN A 252 2.30 -8.65 -2.26
N PHE A 253 3.10 -8.41 -1.20
CA PHE A 253 3.63 -7.08 -0.96
C PHE A 253 4.73 -6.73 -1.94
N THR A 254 4.56 -5.60 -2.63
CA THR A 254 5.61 -5.01 -3.47
C THR A 254 5.68 -3.50 -3.27
N VAL A 255 6.89 -2.95 -3.28
CA VAL A 255 7.11 -1.51 -3.41
C VAL A 255 7.98 -1.27 -4.63
N GLN A 256 7.51 -0.47 -5.56
CA GLN A 256 8.21 -0.11 -6.79
C GLN A 256 8.42 1.40 -6.86
N GLU A 257 9.53 1.83 -7.48
CA GLU A 257 9.73 3.25 -7.79
C GLU A 257 8.80 3.70 -8.92
N GLY A 258 8.20 4.88 -8.76
CA GLY A 258 7.31 5.47 -9.76
C GLY A 258 5.89 4.88 -9.76
N PRO A 259 5.11 5.15 -10.83
CA PRO A 259 3.77 4.62 -10.98
C PRO A 259 3.75 3.10 -11.21
N SER A 260 2.67 2.43 -10.83
CA SER A 260 2.37 1.08 -11.33
C SER A 260 1.84 1.15 -12.77
N ASP A 261 2.18 0.21 -13.62
CA ASP A 261 1.54 0.05 -14.93
C ASP A 261 0.10 -0.34 -14.76
#